data_9c2ab3bd95d7513432b1dc5350c7763a
#
_entry.id   9c2ab3bd95d7513432b1dc5350c7763a
#
_cell.length_a   1.000
_cell.length_b   1.000
_cell.length_c   1.000
_cell.angle_alpha   90.00
_cell.angle_beta   90.00
_cell.angle_gamma   90.00
#
_symmetry.space_group_name_H-M   'P 1'
#
loop_
_entity.id
_entity.type
_entity.pdbx_description
1 polymer ?
#
loop_
_entity_poly.entity_id
_entity_poly.type
_entity_poly.pdbx_seq_one_letter_code
_entity_poly.pdbx_strand_id
1 'polypeptide(L)'
;MSNELPTVALTRLLQGARYEVMPTATIGDTVRTHVPLTVPVTVTAAPGKGLGATLDLATSLADSGYRVVPHLAARMVSGRAELTEIVARLKEHDVSAVFVPAGDADPPSGPYHGAVDLLRELDDMGHHFTHVGITGYPESHPTIDDDVTVQSMWDKRRYATHVVSNMTFDAEHLGTWCERIRRRGVTLPLLVGVPGPVERTKLLGMATKIGVGESLRFLRKQKSVFARIAAPGFSTD
;
A
#
# COMPACT_ATOMS: atom_id res chain seq x y z
N MET A 1 12.61 -3.99 -34.76
CA MET A 1 11.32 -3.44 -34.29
C MET A 1 11.50 -2.93 -32.88
N SER A 2 11.26 -1.69 -32.70
CA SER A 2 11.85 -0.74 -31.78
C SER A 2 11.61 -0.99 -30.28
N ASN A 3 12.67 -0.74 -29.51
CA ASN A 3 12.75 -0.68 -28.03
C ASN A 3 11.87 0.46 -27.41
N GLU A 4 11.03 1.14 -28.20
CA GLU A 4 10.26 2.32 -27.76
C GLU A 4 8.96 1.97 -26.99
N LEU A 5 8.30 0.86 -27.31
CA LEU A 5 7.07 0.46 -26.64
C LEU A 5 7.25 0.19 -25.13
N PRO A 6 8.32 -0.51 -24.68
CA PRO A 6 8.57 -0.69 -23.25
C PRO A 6 8.83 0.64 -22.52
N THR A 7 9.50 1.58 -23.15
CA THR A 7 9.87 2.88 -22.57
C THR A 7 8.64 3.76 -22.35
N VAL A 8 7.72 3.83 -23.31
CA VAL A 8 6.46 4.60 -23.20
C VAL A 8 5.56 4.01 -22.11
N ALA A 9 5.43 2.68 -22.06
CA ALA A 9 4.65 2.01 -21.03
C ALA A 9 5.24 2.25 -19.63
N LEU A 10 6.55 2.12 -19.47
CA LEU A 10 7.25 2.39 -18.20
C LEU A 10 7.07 3.85 -17.75
N THR A 11 7.22 4.81 -18.67
CA THR A 11 7.01 6.23 -18.37
C THR A 11 5.59 6.49 -17.83
N ARG A 12 4.56 5.90 -18.47
CA ARG A 12 3.18 6.02 -18.01
C ARG A 12 2.96 5.41 -16.63
N LEU A 13 3.56 4.25 -16.36
CA LEU A 13 3.47 3.60 -15.05
C LEU A 13 4.13 4.47 -13.97
N LEU A 14 5.31 5.02 -14.25
CA LEU A 14 6.02 5.90 -13.31
C LEU A 14 5.27 7.23 -13.09
N GLN A 15 4.65 7.79 -14.10
CA GLN A 15 3.78 8.99 -13.96
C GLN A 15 2.55 8.74 -13.10
N GLY A 16 2.05 7.49 -13.05
CA GLY A 16 0.96 7.06 -12.19
C GLY A 16 1.39 6.54 -10.82
N ALA A 17 2.69 6.55 -10.52
CA ALA A 17 3.21 6.02 -9.26
C ALA A 17 2.71 6.83 -8.06
N ARG A 18 2.58 6.16 -6.91
CA ARG A 18 2.30 6.75 -5.60
C ARG A 18 3.53 6.55 -4.70
N TYR A 19 3.83 7.53 -3.88
CA TYR A 19 4.86 7.37 -2.86
C TYR A 19 4.23 6.98 -1.54
N GLU A 20 4.78 5.93 -0.93
CA GLU A 20 4.35 5.48 0.38
C GLU A 20 5.34 5.96 1.45
N VAL A 21 4.82 6.61 2.49
CA VAL A 21 5.61 7.17 3.58
C VAL A 21 5.10 6.70 4.93
N MET A 22 6.01 6.61 5.89
CA MET A 22 5.67 6.33 7.29
C MET A 22 5.48 7.65 8.05
N PRO A 23 4.50 7.75 8.98
CA PRO A 23 4.28 8.97 9.77
C PRO A 23 5.39 9.18 10.81
N THR A 24 6.49 9.81 10.40
CA THR A 24 7.60 10.24 11.24
C THR A 24 7.55 11.75 11.45
N ALA A 25 8.27 12.26 12.44
CA ALA A 25 8.21 13.68 12.80
C ALA A 25 8.60 14.64 11.66
N THR A 26 9.50 14.22 10.76
CA THR A 26 10.06 15.07 9.70
C THR A 26 9.55 14.76 8.30
N ILE A 27 8.79 13.67 8.13
CA ILE A 27 8.43 13.21 6.80
C ILE A 27 7.52 14.18 6.06
N GLY A 28 6.64 14.89 6.77
CA GLY A 28 5.76 15.88 6.16
C GLY A 28 6.55 16.99 5.45
N ASP A 29 7.58 17.50 6.09
CA ASP A 29 8.45 18.54 5.52
C ASP A 29 9.30 17.99 4.38
N THR A 30 9.79 16.76 4.50
CA THR A 30 10.51 16.06 3.43
C THR A 30 9.63 15.91 2.19
N VAL A 31 8.37 15.48 2.37
CA VAL A 31 7.41 15.37 1.26
C VAL A 31 7.18 16.72 0.61
N ARG A 32 6.89 17.76 1.37
CA ARG A 32 6.64 19.11 0.83
C ARG A 32 7.83 19.67 0.07
N THR A 33 9.04 19.32 0.49
CA THR A 33 10.29 19.81 -0.15
C THR A 33 10.62 19.07 -1.43
N HIS A 34 10.37 17.75 -1.49
CA HIS A 34 10.94 16.91 -2.54
C HIS A 34 9.91 16.21 -3.44
N VAL A 35 8.64 16.13 -3.03
CA VAL A 35 7.61 15.42 -3.80
C VAL A 35 6.71 16.42 -4.53
N PRO A 36 6.59 16.35 -5.86
CA PRO A 36 5.65 17.19 -6.60
C PRO A 36 4.19 16.93 -6.21
N LEU A 37 3.35 17.96 -6.17
CA LEU A 37 1.91 17.84 -5.86
C LEU A 37 1.14 16.90 -6.79
N THR A 38 1.68 16.64 -7.98
CA THR A 38 1.10 15.68 -8.94
C THR A 38 1.22 14.24 -8.51
N VAL A 39 2.14 13.92 -7.60
CA VAL A 39 2.39 12.56 -7.10
C VAL A 39 1.51 12.29 -5.89
N PRO A 40 0.62 11.29 -5.92
CA PRO A 40 -0.15 10.92 -4.74
C PRO A 40 0.74 10.35 -3.64
N VAL A 41 0.41 10.65 -2.39
CA VAL A 41 1.15 10.18 -1.22
C VAL A 41 0.29 9.24 -0.38
N THR A 42 0.77 8.04 -0.18
CA THR A 42 0.16 7.06 0.73
C THR A 42 0.81 7.17 2.10
N VAL A 43 0.01 7.23 3.17
CA VAL A 43 0.51 7.33 4.55
C VAL A 43 0.20 6.04 5.29
N THR A 44 1.25 5.31 5.70
CA THR A 44 1.09 4.00 6.35
C THR A 44 0.51 4.12 7.76
N ALA A 45 -0.22 3.10 8.20
CA ALA A 45 -0.48 2.88 9.61
C ALA A 45 0.79 2.30 10.26
N ALA A 46 1.28 2.93 11.32
CA ALA A 46 2.48 2.48 12.01
C ALA A 46 2.12 1.78 13.31
N PRO A 47 2.53 0.50 13.51
CA PRO A 47 2.36 -0.18 14.79
C PRO A 47 2.94 0.67 15.94
N GLY A 48 2.23 0.75 17.06
CA GLY A 48 2.66 1.49 18.25
C GLY A 48 2.45 3.02 18.21
N LYS A 49 2.03 3.60 17.07
CA LYS A 49 1.70 5.04 16.97
C LYS A 49 0.20 5.32 16.85
N GLY A 50 -0.61 4.28 16.70
CA GLY A 50 -2.05 4.42 16.46
C GLY A 50 -2.36 5.02 15.08
N LEU A 51 -3.66 5.12 14.74
CA LEU A 51 -4.12 5.77 13.52
C LEU A 51 -4.00 7.30 13.58
N GLY A 52 -3.95 7.90 14.77
CA GLY A 52 -3.82 9.36 14.93
C GLY A 52 -2.67 9.95 14.13
N ALA A 53 -1.46 9.40 14.26
CA ALA A 53 -0.29 9.90 13.51
C ALA A 53 -0.44 9.78 11.99
N THR A 54 -1.11 8.73 11.52
CA THR A 54 -1.42 8.52 10.08
C THR A 54 -2.40 9.57 9.60
N LEU A 55 -3.47 9.81 10.35
CA LEU A 55 -4.51 10.78 10.00
C LEU A 55 -3.98 12.22 10.07
N ASP A 56 -3.19 12.56 11.10
CA ASP A 56 -2.58 13.88 11.25
C ASP A 56 -1.67 14.22 10.07
N LEU A 57 -0.81 13.28 9.67
CA LEU A 57 0.05 13.49 8.50
C LEU A 57 -0.77 13.56 7.21
N ALA A 58 -1.76 12.68 7.04
CA ALA A 58 -2.58 12.64 5.83
C ALA A 58 -3.36 13.95 5.65
N THR A 59 -4.04 14.44 6.69
CA THR A 59 -4.80 15.70 6.62
C THR A 59 -3.87 16.90 6.41
N SER A 60 -2.72 16.95 7.10
CA SER A 60 -1.72 18.01 6.91
C SER A 60 -1.14 18.07 5.49
N LEU A 61 -0.95 16.91 4.83
CA LEU A 61 -0.52 16.87 3.44
C LEU A 61 -1.67 17.22 2.48
N ALA A 62 -2.91 16.82 2.79
CA ALA A 62 -4.08 17.19 2.01
C ALA A 62 -4.28 18.71 2.02
N ASP A 63 -4.19 19.36 3.17
CA ASP A 63 -4.24 20.82 3.30
C ASP A 63 -3.12 21.54 2.52
N SER A 64 -2.00 20.85 2.30
CA SER A 64 -0.91 21.33 1.45
C SER A 64 -1.12 21.08 -0.04
N GLY A 65 -2.28 20.52 -0.45
CA GLY A 65 -2.67 20.28 -1.83
C GLY A 65 -2.26 18.92 -2.41
N TYR A 66 -1.75 17.99 -1.60
CA TYR A 66 -1.44 16.64 -2.05
C TYR A 66 -2.70 15.77 -2.14
N ARG A 67 -2.73 14.88 -3.14
CA ARG A 67 -3.65 13.75 -3.13
C ARG A 67 -3.11 12.70 -2.17
N VAL A 68 -3.82 12.42 -1.09
CA VAL A 68 -3.37 11.50 -0.04
C VAL A 68 -4.22 10.25 0.05
N VAL A 69 -3.58 9.16 0.48
CA VAL A 69 -4.22 7.85 0.67
C VAL A 69 -3.79 7.30 2.05
N PRO A 70 -4.49 7.64 3.14
CA PRO A 70 -4.17 7.08 4.45
C PRO A 70 -4.51 5.58 4.50
N HIS A 71 -3.67 4.82 5.24
CA HIS A 71 -3.99 3.45 5.62
C HIS A 71 -4.97 3.46 6.81
N LEU A 72 -6.11 2.84 6.63
CA LEU A 72 -7.06 2.54 7.70
C LEU A 72 -6.91 1.07 8.09
N ALA A 73 -5.95 0.77 8.97
CA ALA A 73 -5.72 -0.59 9.45
C ALA A 73 -6.90 -1.05 10.31
N ALA A 74 -7.67 -2.03 9.85
CA ALA A 74 -8.92 -2.44 10.46
C ALA A 74 -8.79 -2.80 11.95
N ARG A 75 -7.78 -3.56 12.29
CA ARG A 75 -7.52 -4.00 13.68
C ARG A 75 -7.09 -2.87 14.63
N MET A 76 -6.86 -1.66 14.11
CA MET A 76 -6.50 -0.48 14.91
C MET A 76 -7.68 0.44 15.16
N VAL A 77 -8.86 0.18 14.60
CA VAL A 77 -10.09 0.96 14.79
C VAL A 77 -10.90 0.34 15.92
N SER A 78 -11.24 1.13 16.94
CA SER A 78 -11.91 0.66 18.16
C SER A 78 -13.42 0.40 17.99
N GLY A 79 -14.02 0.92 16.91
CA GLY A 79 -15.44 0.69 16.61
C GLY A 79 -16.04 1.74 15.67
N ARG A 80 -17.38 1.62 15.49
CA ARG A 80 -18.14 2.47 14.57
C ARG A 80 -18.03 3.97 14.90
N ALA A 81 -18.01 4.34 16.17
CA ALA A 81 -17.92 5.74 16.57
C ALA A 81 -16.62 6.38 16.08
N GLU A 82 -15.47 5.75 16.38
CA GLU A 82 -14.16 6.21 15.89
C GLU A 82 -14.10 6.22 14.36
N LEU A 83 -14.64 5.17 13.71
CA LEU A 83 -14.68 5.11 12.25
C LEU A 83 -15.50 6.27 11.66
N THR A 84 -16.59 6.65 12.29
CA THR A 84 -17.41 7.81 11.89
C THR A 84 -16.61 9.11 11.98
N GLU A 85 -15.85 9.31 13.06
CA GLU A 85 -14.98 10.47 13.25
C GLU A 85 -13.87 10.51 12.21
N ILE A 86 -13.25 9.35 11.93
CA ILE A 86 -12.21 9.22 10.89
C ILE A 86 -12.77 9.61 9.51
N VAL A 87 -13.93 9.06 9.13
CA VAL A 87 -14.57 9.36 7.84
C VAL A 87 -14.94 10.83 7.72
N ALA A 88 -15.51 11.42 8.79
CA ALA A 88 -15.87 12.83 8.84
C ALA A 88 -14.63 13.72 8.70
N ARG A 89 -13.57 13.43 9.46
CA ARG A 89 -12.29 14.15 9.39
C ARG A 89 -11.68 14.10 8.00
N LEU A 90 -11.60 12.92 7.37
CA LEU A 90 -11.04 12.77 6.03
C LEU A 90 -11.87 13.51 4.97
N LYS A 91 -13.20 13.56 5.14
CA LYS A 91 -14.10 14.32 4.28
C LYS A 91 -13.88 15.82 4.40
N GLU A 92 -13.69 16.33 5.60
CA GLU A 92 -13.42 17.75 5.87
C GLU A 92 -12.16 18.25 5.17
N HIS A 93 -11.15 17.38 5.00
CA HIS A 93 -9.89 17.67 4.31
C HIS A 93 -9.87 17.17 2.85
N ASP A 94 -11.02 16.94 2.22
CA ASP A 94 -11.15 16.49 0.82
C ASP A 94 -10.38 15.21 0.47
N VAL A 95 -10.14 14.35 1.45
CA VAL A 95 -9.48 13.05 1.24
C VAL A 95 -10.51 12.03 0.73
N SER A 96 -10.45 11.71 -0.55
CA SER A 96 -11.38 10.81 -1.24
C SER A 96 -10.85 9.40 -1.48
N ALA A 97 -9.66 9.09 -1.00
CA ALA A 97 -8.99 7.80 -1.20
C ALA A 97 -8.49 7.23 0.11
N VAL A 98 -8.65 5.91 0.28
CA VAL A 98 -8.13 5.17 1.46
C VAL A 98 -7.57 3.82 1.02
N PHE A 99 -6.67 3.28 1.83
CA PHE A 99 -6.20 1.90 1.71
C PHE A 99 -6.51 1.16 3.01
N VAL A 100 -7.17 0.01 2.90
CA VAL A 100 -7.71 -0.73 4.05
C VAL A 100 -7.00 -2.08 4.20
N PRO A 101 -5.87 -2.14 4.92
CA PRO A 101 -5.26 -3.39 5.34
C PRO A 101 -5.94 -3.94 6.60
N ALA A 102 -5.70 -5.22 6.92
CA ALA A 102 -6.10 -5.77 8.21
C ALA A 102 -5.37 -5.08 9.38
N GLY A 103 -4.06 -4.89 9.23
CA GLY A 103 -3.17 -4.38 10.28
C GLY A 103 -2.69 -5.48 11.22
N ASP A 104 -1.64 -5.16 11.99
CA ASP A 104 -0.88 -6.11 12.82
C ASP A 104 -1.20 -5.99 14.32
N ALA A 105 -2.19 -5.15 14.71
CA ALA A 105 -2.59 -5.03 16.11
C ALA A 105 -3.12 -6.37 16.65
N ASP A 106 -2.55 -6.86 17.74
CA ASP A 106 -2.95 -8.09 18.38
C ASP A 106 -2.93 -7.91 19.91
N PRO A 107 -4.07 -7.98 20.60
CA PRO A 107 -5.43 -8.13 20.02
C PRO A 107 -5.90 -6.92 19.19
N PRO A 108 -6.96 -7.07 18.37
CA PRO A 108 -7.60 -5.93 17.72
C PRO A 108 -8.12 -4.91 18.74
N SER A 109 -8.07 -3.63 18.39
CA SER A 109 -8.56 -2.53 19.24
C SER A 109 -10.09 -2.50 19.39
N GLY A 110 -10.80 -3.18 18.49
CA GLY A 110 -12.25 -3.20 18.42
C GLY A 110 -12.79 -4.43 17.69
N PRO A 111 -14.01 -4.35 17.13
CA PRO A 111 -14.72 -5.48 16.54
C PRO A 111 -14.19 -5.92 15.17
N TYR A 112 -13.28 -5.17 14.58
CA TYR A 112 -12.79 -5.43 13.23
C TYR A 112 -11.58 -6.35 13.26
N HIS A 113 -11.79 -7.64 13.01
CA HIS A 113 -10.73 -8.66 13.00
C HIS A 113 -9.93 -8.69 11.70
N GLY A 114 -10.50 -8.13 10.63
CA GLY A 114 -9.87 -8.06 9.31
C GLY A 114 -10.41 -6.92 8.46
N ALA A 115 -9.76 -6.68 7.32
CA ALA A 115 -10.14 -5.60 6.43
C ALA A 115 -11.58 -5.70 5.91
N VAL A 116 -12.13 -6.92 5.74
CA VAL A 116 -13.50 -7.12 5.26
C VAL A 116 -14.53 -6.58 6.25
N ASP A 117 -14.27 -6.66 7.55
CA ASP A 117 -15.19 -6.17 8.59
C ASP A 117 -15.27 -4.63 8.52
N LEU A 118 -14.12 -3.96 8.44
CA LEU A 118 -14.06 -2.51 8.32
C LEU A 118 -14.65 -2.01 7.00
N LEU A 119 -14.39 -2.72 5.89
CA LEU A 119 -14.94 -2.36 4.57
C LEU A 119 -16.47 -2.47 4.54
N ARG A 120 -17.02 -3.51 5.17
CA ARG A 120 -18.47 -3.67 5.30
C ARG A 120 -19.07 -2.53 6.12
N GLU A 121 -18.46 -2.18 7.24
CA GLU A 121 -18.91 -1.06 8.07
C GLU A 121 -18.85 0.28 7.32
N LEU A 122 -17.80 0.53 6.55
CA LEU A 122 -17.69 1.71 5.68
C LEU A 122 -18.83 1.76 4.65
N ASP A 123 -19.13 0.64 3.99
CA ASP A 123 -20.23 0.54 3.02
C ASP A 123 -21.60 0.81 3.67
N ASP A 124 -21.86 0.19 4.84
CA ASP A 124 -23.09 0.36 5.62
C ASP A 124 -23.27 1.81 6.12
N MET A 125 -22.20 2.55 6.32
CA MET A 125 -22.21 3.97 6.69
C MET A 125 -22.44 4.91 5.51
N GLY A 126 -22.29 4.44 4.27
CA GLY A 126 -22.39 5.29 3.09
C GLY A 126 -21.24 6.29 2.98
N HIS A 127 -19.98 5.80 3.01
CA HIS A 127 -18.78 6.63 2.95
C HIS A 127 -18.65 7.42 1.64
N HIS A 128 -17.85 8.49 1.65
CA HIS A 128 -17.60 9.37 0.50
C HIS A 128 -16.39 8.96 -0.37
N PHE A 129 -15.62 7.95 0.00
CA PHE A 129 -14.40 7.58 -0.71
C PHE A 129 -14.71 7.06 -2.11
N THR A 130 -14.04 7.63 -3.11
CA THR A 130 -14.11 7.21 -4.52
C THR A 130 -13.06 6.18 -4.87
N HIS A 131 -12.01 6.06 -4.05
CA HIS A 131 -10.92 5.11 -4.22
C HIS A 131 -10.67 4.35 -2.92
N VAL A 132 -10.96 3.06 -2.94
CA VAL A 132 -10.75 2.15 -1.81
C VAL A 132 -9.80 1.05 -2.24
N GLY A 133 -8.58 1.08 -1.73
CA GLY A 133 -7.57 0.05 -1.97
C GLY A 133 -7.63 -1.08 -0.97
N ILE A 134 -7.35 -2.29 -1.42
CA ILE A 134 -7.22 -3.49 -0.58
C ILE A 134 -5.90 -4.19 -0.83
N THR A 135 -5.45 -5.02 0.13
CA THR A 135 -4.17 -5.73 0.06
C THR A 135 -4.19 -6.90 -0.93
N GLY A 136 -3.07 -7.10 -1.64
CA GLY A 136 -2.73 -8.30 -2.39
C GLY A 136 -1.34 -8.81 -2.03
N TYR A 137 -1.15 -10.13 -2.01
CA TYR A 137 0.10 -10.79 -1.60
C TYR A 137 0.62 -11.70 -2.72
N PRO A 138 1.32 -11.15 -3.74
CA PRO A 138 1.86 -11.95 -4.84
C PRO A 138 2.82 -13.03 -4.34
N GLU A 139 3.62 -12.72 -3.32
CA GLU A 139 4.67 -13.58 -2.78
C GLU A 139 4.27 -14.29 -1.48
N SER A 140 2.96 -14.53 -1.33
CA SER A 140 2.36 -15.09 -0.11
C SER A 140 2.45 -14.15 1.10
N HIS A 141 1.72 -14.48 2.14
CA HIS A 141 1.79 -13.80 3.44
C HIS A 141 2.64 -14.64 4.39
N PRO A 142 3.47 -14.05 5.27
CA PRO A 142 4.38 -14.82 6.13
C PRO A 142 3.67 -15.80 7.08
N THR A 143 2.42 -15.51 7.45
CA THR A 143 1.66 -16.28 8.46
C THR A 143 0.27 -16.70 8.02
N ILE A 144 -0.19 -16.31 6.82
CA ILE A 144 -1.53 -16.60 6.31
C ILE A 144 -1.40 -17.40 5.03
N ASP A 145 -2.10 -18.52 4.95
CA ASP A 145 -2.12 -19.38 3.77
C ASP A 145 -2.62 -18.62 2.53
N ASP A 146 -2.06 -18.97 1.40
CA ASP A 146 -2.27 -18.29 0.14
C ASP A 146 -3.73 -18.38 -0.34
N ASP A 147 -4.39 -19.50 -0.12
CA ASP A 147 -5.81 -19.64 -0.43
C ASP A 147 -6.69 -18.72 0.43
N VAL A 148 -6.31 -18.50 1.68
CA VAL A 148 -7.00 -17.58 2.59
C VAL A 148 -6.81 -16.13 2.13
N THR A 149 -5.60 -15.76 1.70
CA THR A 149 -5.33 -14.40 1.19
C THR A 149 -6.10 -14.10 -0.09
N VAL A 150 -6.19 -15.07 -1.01
CA VAL A 150 -6.96 -14.93 -2.26
C VAL A 150 -8.47 -14.92 -1.98
N GLN A 151 -8.96 -15.76 -1.08
CA GLN A 151 -10.36 -15.75 -0.66
C GLN A 151 -10.72 -14.40 -0.02
N SER A 152 -9.90 -13.92 0.90
CA SER A 152 -10.07 -12.62 1.53
C SER A 152 -10.10 -11.46 0.51
N MET A 153 -9.29 -11.52 -0.54
CA MET A 153 -9.32 -10.54 -1.62
C MET A 153 -10.63 -10.61 -2.41
N TRP A 154 -11.11 -11.83 -2.71
CA TRP A 154 -12.38 -12.04 -3.37
C TRP A 154 -13.55 -11.50 -2.54
N ASP A 155 -13.58 -11.74 -1.24
CA ASP A 155 -14.63 -11.24 -0.32
C ASP A 155 -14.66 -9.70 -0.26
N LYS A 156 -13.49 -9.05 -0.29
CA LYS A 156 -13.34 -7.60 -0.25
C LYS A 156 -13.64 -6.90 -1.59
N ARG A 157 -13.60 -7.62 -2.74
CA ARG A 157 -13.66 -7.02 -4.08
C ARG A 157 -14.85 -6.11 -4.35
N ARG A 158 -15.98 -6.38 -3.72
CA ARG A 158 -17.21 -5.58 -3.91
C ARG A 158 -17.16 -4.22 -3.23
N TYR A 159 -16.29 -4.05 -2.25
CA TYR A 159 -16.09 -2.81 -1.49
C TYR A 159 -14.90 -2.01 -1.98
N ALA A 160 -14.10 -2.57 -2.87
CA ALA A 160 -12.83 -2.01 -3.28
C ALA A 160 -12.85 -1.56 -4.74
N THR A 161 -12.03 -0.57 -5.05
CA THR A 161 -11.81 -0.07 -6.41
C THR A 161 -10.54 -0.62 -7.04
N HIS A 162 -9.56 -1.04 -6.23
CA HIS A 162 -8.29 -1.57 -6.70
C HIS A 162 -7.59 -2.42 -5.63
N VAL A 163 -6.65 -3.23 -6.09
CA VAL A 163 -5.74 -4.01 -5.24
C VAL A 163 -4.37 -3.33 -5.22
N VAL A 164 -3.74 -3.27 -4.06
CA VAL A 164 -2.34 -2.85 -3.92
C VAL A 164 -1.54 -4.06 -3.46
N SER A 165 -0.52 -4.45 -4.22
CA SER A 165 0.32 -5.59 -3.83
C SER A 165 1.31 -5.19 -2.74
N ASN A 166 1.75 -6.19 -1.96
CA ASN A 166 3.02 -6.09 -1.27
C ASN A 166 4.14 -5.75 -2.25
N MET A 167 5.25 -5.29 -1.71
CA MET A 167 6.48 -5.10 -2.46
C MET A 167 6.88 -6.39 -3.14
N THR A 168 7.17 -6.33 -4.44
CA THR A 168 7.60 -7.49 -5.25
C THR A 168 8.73 -7.09 -6.19
N PHE A 169 9.60 -8.05 -6.51
CA PHE A 169 10.76 -7.87 -7.37
C PHE A 169 10.79 -8.87 -8.52
N ASP A 170 9.92 -9.88 -8.48
CA ASP A 170 9.85 -10.94 -9.47
C ASP A 170 8.63 -10.75 -10.37
N ALA A 171 8.88 -10.28 -11.60
CA ALA A 171 7.84 -9.99 -12.57
C ALA A 171 7.12 -11.26 -13.08
N GLU A 172 7.83 -12.41 -13.17
CA GLU A 172 7.24 -13.67 -13.60
C GLU A 172 6.30 -14.23 -12.54
N HIS A 173 6.75 -14.19 -11.28
CA HIS A 173 5.93 -14.58 -10.13
C HIS A 173 4.69 -13.69 -10.01
N LEU A 174 4.84 -12.38 -10.14
CA LEU A 174 3.74 -11.42 -10.16
C LEU A 174 2.75 -11.74 -11.29
N GLY A 175 3.24 -12.03 -12.50
CA GLY A 175 2.41 -12.40 -13.64
C GLY A 175 1.57 -13.65 -13.37
N THR A 176 2.20 -14.71 -12.86
CA THR A 176 1.53 -15.95 -12.48
C THR A 176 0.48 -15.73 -11.40
N TRP A 177 0.78 -14.92 -10.39
CA TRP A 177 -0.17 -14.55 -9.35
C TRP A 177 -1.36 -13.76 -9.93
N CYS A 178 -1.11 -12.79 -10.82
CA CYS A 178 -2.16 -12.03 -11.50
C CYS A 178 -3.12 -12.95 -12.26
N GLU A 179 -2.62 -13.90 -13.04
CA GLU A 179 -3.45 -14.86 -13.75
C GLU A 179 -4.30 -15.72 -12.79
N ARG A 180 -3.72 -16.12 -11.66
CA ARG A 180 -4.42 -16.91 -10.65
C ARG A 180 -5.58 -16.14 -10.02
N ILE A 181 -5.37 -14.89 -9.60
CA ILE A 181 -6.43 -14.08 -9.00
C ILE A 181 -7.52 -13.73 -10.02
N ARG A 182 -7.15 -13.50 -11.30
CA ARG A 182 -8.12 -13.26 -12.38
C ARG A 182 -9.01 -14.47 -12.62
N ARG A 183 -8.44 -15.69 -12.66
CA ARG A 183 -9.22 -16.93 -12.79
C ARG A 183 -10.18 -17.16 -11.62
N ARG A 184 -9.87 -16.64 -10.44
CA ARG A 184 -10.74 -16.69 -9.25
C ARG A 184 -11.73 -15.51 -9.17
N GLY A 185 -11.85 -14.70 -10.23
CA GLY A 185 -12.85 -13.63 -10.34
C GLY A 185 -12.48 -12.30 -9.70
N VAL A 186 -11.23 -12.10 -9.30
CA VAL A 186 -10.73 -10.80 -8.84
C VAL A 186 -10.23 -10.01 -10.05
N THR A 187 -11.07 -9.11 -10.57
CA THR A 187 -10.79 -8.34 -11.80
C THR A 187 -10.42 -6.88 -11.54
N LEU A 188 -10.30 -6.49 -10.28
CA LEU A 188 -9.92 -5.12 -9.89
C LEU A 188 -8.58 -4.70 -10.50
N PRO A 189 -8.39 -3.40 -10.83
CA PRO A 189 -7.09 -2.84 -11.17
C PRO A 189 -6.05 -3.18 -10.10
N LEU A 190 -4.80 -3.40 -10.52
CA LEU A 190 -3.69 -3.73 -9.64
C LEU A 190 -2.66 -2.62 -9.65
N LEU A 191 -2.32 -2.12 -8.48
CA LEU A 191 -1.13 -1.30 -8.23
C LEU A 191 -0.05 -2.20 -7.64
N VAL A 192 1.12 -2.18 -8.26
CA VAL A 192 2.25 -3.03 -7.86
C VAL A 192 3.16 -2.26 -6.92
N GLY A 193 3.38 -2.80 -5.74
CA GLY A 193 4.37 -2.28 -4.80
C GLY A 193 5.78 -2.59 -5.27
N VAL A 194 6.60 -1.56 -5.43
CA VAL A 194 8.03 -1.67 -5.73
C VAL A 194 8.83 -0.85 -4.73
N PRO A 195 10.06 -1.25 -4.38
CA PRO A 195 10.86 -0.43 -3.47
C PRO A 195 11.28 0.86 -4.16
N GLY A 196 11.22 1.96 -3.42
CA GLY A 196 11.90 3.19 -3.80
C GLY A 196 13.43 3.05 -3.71
N PRO A 197 14.20 4.06 -4.10
CA PRO A 197 15.66 4.12 -3.93
C PRO A 197 15.97 4.26 -2.43
N VAL A 198 16.21 3.13 -1.75
CA VAL A 198 16.50 3.06 -0.33
C VAL A 198 17.82 2.33 -0.09
N GLU A 199 18.50 2.67 1.00
CA GLU A 199 19.72 1.96 1.41
C GLU A 199 19.47 0.45 1.57
N ARG A 200 20.45 -0.35 1.15
CA ARG A 200 20.37 -1.81 1.14
C ARG A 200 19.96 -2.43 2.47
N THR A 201 20.51 -1.92 3.57
CA THR A 201 20.21 -2.42 4.92
C THR A 201 18.76 -2.15 5.30
N LYS A 202 18.24 -0.98 4.96
CA LYS A 202 16.83 -0.61 5.16
C LYS A 202 15.92 -1.47 4.30
N LEU A 203 16.26 -1.66 3.02
CA LEU A 203 15.50 -2.50 2.10
C LEU A 203 15.38 -3.95 2.60
N LEU A 204 16.50 -4.54 3.05
CA LEU A 204 16.51 -5.90 3.60
C LEU A 204 15.66 -6.00 4.88
N GLY A 205 15.76 -5.01 5.76
CA GLY A 205 14.95 -4.97 6.99
C GLY A 205 13.46 -4.82 6.69
N MET A 206 13.07 -4.01 5.72
CA MET A 206 11.68 -3.87 5.28
C MET A 206 11.16 -5.16 4.65
N ALA A 207 11.92 -5.74 3.71
CA ALA A 207 11.55 -6.96 3.02
C ALA A 207 11.33 -8.15 3.97
N THR A 208 12.14 -8.24 5.03
CA THR A 208 11.96 -9.28 6.07
C THR A 208 10.67 -9.06 6.87
N LYS A 209 10.35 -7.80 7.20
CA LYS A 209 9.14 -7.48 7.99
C LYS A 209 7.85 -7.72 7.22
N ILE A 210 7.84 -7.45 5.93
CA ILE A 210 6.63 -7.58 5.08
C ILE A 210 6.50 -8.94 4.41
N GLY A 211 7.42 -9.88 4.66
CA GLY A 211 7.30 -11.27 4.22
C GLY A 211 7.59 -11.54 2.75
N VAL A 212 8.34 -10.69 2.06
CA VAL A 212 8.73 -10.90 0.65
C VAL A 212 9.94 -11.85 0.50
N GLY A 213 9.84 -13.03 1.12
CA GLY A 213 10.95 -13.99 1.17
C GLY A 213 11.35 -14.57 -0.18
N GLU A 214 10.41 -14.78 -1.09
CA GLU A 214 10.68 -15.32 -2.43
C GLU A 214 11.39 -14.29 -3.29
N SER A 215 10.95 -13.03 -3.31
CA SER A 215 11.67 -11.95 -4.00
C SER A 215 13.08 -11.73 -3.44
N LEU A 216 13.29 -11.88 -2.15
CA LEU A 216 14.63 -11.83 -1.57
C LEU A 216 15.52 -12.99 -2.06
N ARG A 217 14.96 -14.19 -2.21
CA ARG A 217 15.67 -15.33 -2.80
C ARG A 217 15.99 -15.07 -4.27
N PHE A 218 15.05 -14.52 -5.03
CA PHE A 218 15.26 -14.11 -6.42
C PHE A 218 16.39 -13.06 -6.53
N LEU A 219 16.34 -11.99 -5.74
CA LEU A 219 17.37 -10.96 -5.70
C LEU A 219 18.75 -11.51 -5.32
N ARG A 220 18.82 -12.47 -4.39
CA ARG A 220 20.09 -13.14 -4.02
C ARG A 220 20.65 -14.01 -5.15
N LYS A 221 19.80 -14.65 -5.95
CA LYS A 221 20.21 -15.45 -7.13
C LYS A 221 20.65 -14.55 -8.29
N GLN A 222 20.01 -13.41 -8.48
CA GLN A 222 20.32 -12.43 -9.53
C GLN A 222 21.34 -11.40 -9.03
N LYS A 223 22.61 -11.83 -8.87
CA LYS A 223 23.68 -10.95 -8.36
C LYS A 223 23.81 -9.63 -9.11
N SER A 224 23.54 -9.59 -10.42
CA SER A 224 23.59 -8.38 -11.25
C SER A 224 22.43 -7.41 -10.97
N VAL A 225 21.22 -7.90 -10.78
CA VAL A 225 20.05 -7.09 -10.43
C VAL A 225 20.19 -6.58 -9.00
N PHE A 226 20.59 -7.47 -8.09
CA PHE A 226 20.85 -7.12 -6.70
C PHE A 226 21.98 -6.09 -6.55
N ALA A 227 23.06 -6.22 -7.34
CA ALA A 227 24.16 -5.26 -7.36
C ALA A 227 23.73 -3.90 -7.91
N ARG A 228 22.80 -3.83 -8.87
CA ARG A 228 22.27 -2.57 -9.42
C ARG A 228 21.32 -1.87 -8.45
N ILE A 229 20.47 -2.62 -7.72
CA ILE A 229 19.57 -2.07 -6.68
C ILE A 229 20.38 -1.66 -5.44
N ALA A 230 21.51 -2.35 -5.19
CA ALA A 230 22.34 -2.20 -4.01
C ALA A 230 23.64 -1.39 -4.27
N ALA A 231 23.84 -0.85 -5.47
CA ALA A 231 25.03 -0.08 -5.78
C ALA A 231 25.09 1.19 -4.91
N PRO A 232 26.24 1.48 -4.27
CA PRO A 232 26.49 2.78 -3.67
C PRO A 232 26.64 3.77 -4.81
N GLY A 233 25.63 4.58 -5.09
CA GLY A 233 25.65 5.52 -6.21
C GLY A 233 24.28 5.87 -6.74
N PHE A 234 23.22 5.35 -6.13
CA PHE A 234 21.92 5.96 -6.27
C PHE A 234 21.89 7.17 -5.31
N SER A 235 22.63 8.19 -5.68
CA SER A 235 22.51 9.53 -5.12
C SER A 235 21.39 10.23 -5.87
N THR A 236 20.53 10.88 -5.16
CA THR A 236 19.54 11.83 -5.68
C THR A 236 20.11 13.25 -5.71
N ASP A 237 21.43 13.40 -5.80
CA ASP A 237 22.08 14.67 -6.07
C ASP A 237 22.16 14.96 -7.56
#